data_9b98d69d1c04667855995af964077aa3
#
_entry.id   9b98d69d1c04667855995af964077aa3
#
_cell.length_a   1.000
_cell.length_b   1.000
_cell.length_c   1.000
_cell.angle_alpha   90.00
_cell.angle_beta   90.00
_cell.angle_gamma   90.00
#
_symmetry.space_group_name_H-M   'P 1'
#
loop_
_entity.id
_entity.type
_entity.pdbx_description
1 polymer ?
#
loop_
_entity_poly.entity_id
_entity_poly.type
_entity_poly.pdbx_seq_one_letter_code
_entity_poly.pdbx_strand_id
1 'polypeptide(L)'
;MDYLCFGEILFDILSGQRKLGGAPLNVAAHLAKLGFKGSMVSSVGDDDLGNEAITSIKKIGIDSSLISISSKETGRADITLKDGDADYIFNDDSAWDNIPKPKNLPKHVGVIYFG
;
A
#
# COMPACT_ATOMS: atom_id res chain seq x y z
N MET A 1 5.36 11.28 -15.57
CA MET A 1 5.32 10.62 -14.24
C MET A 1 6.67 9.99 -13.97
N ASP A 2 7.24 10.27 -12.80
CA ASP A 2 8.60 9.83 -12.50
C ASP A 2 8.66 8.36 -12.10
N TYR A 3 7.67 7.86 -11.36
CA TYR A 3 7.66 6.48 -10.91
C TYR A 3 6.25 5.89 -10.86
N LEU A 4 6.19 4.57 -10.94
CA LEU A 4 4.99 3.77 -10.71
C LEU A 4 5.38 2.59 -9.81
N CYS A 5 4.75 2.46 -8.69
CA CYS A 5 4.95 1.33 -7.79
C CYS A 5 3.73 0.41 -7.84
N PHE A 6 3.98 -0.89 -7.84
CA PHE A 6 2.93 -1.91 -7.90
C PHE A 6 3.12 -2.91 -6.77
N GLY A 7 2.07 -3.17 -6.04
CA GLY A 7 2.05 -4.23 -5.05
C GLY A 7 1.20 -3.91 -3.84
N GLU A 8 1.56 -4.52 -2.71
CA GLU A 8 0.74 -4.48 -1.52
C GLU A 8 0.74 -3.13 -0.79
N ILE A 9 -0.43 -2.80 -0.25
CA ILE A 9 -0.64 -1.84 0.81
C ILE A 9 -1.17 -2.63 1.99
N LEU A 10 -0.53 -2.50 3.13
CA LEU A 10 -0.96 -3.18 4.34
C LEU A 10 -0.66 -2.35 5.58
N PHE A 11 -1.29 -2.74 6.68
CA PHE A 11 -1.00 -2.17 7.99
C PHE A 11 -0.31 -3.20 8.86
N ASP A 12 0.79 -2.79 9.50
CA ASP A 12 1.41 -3.56 10.57
C ASP A 12 0.70 -3.20 11.87
N ILE A 13 0.15 -4.19 12.55
CA ILE A 13 -0.60 -4.00 13.78
C ILE A 13 0.14 -4.69 14.93
N LEU A 14 0.60 -3.89 15.89
CA LEU A 14 1.33 -4.34 17.06
C LEU A 14 0.75 -3.67 18.31
N SER A 15 0.28 -4.46 19.26
CA SER A 15 -0.24 -3.96 20.55
C SER A 15 -1.28 -2.85 20.38
N GLY A 16 -2.20 -3.02 19.43
CA GLY A 16 -3.25 -2.04 19.14
C GLY A 16 -2.81 -0.83 18.33
N GLN A 17 -1.52 -0.68 18.06
CA GLN A 17 -1.01 0.37 17.19
C GLN A 17 -0.89 -0.15 15.77
N ARG A 18 -1.19 0.73 14.81
CA ARG A 18 -1.15 0.39 13.39
C ARG A 18 -0.24 1.32 12.62
N LYS A 19 0.54 0.73 11.72
CA LYS A 19 1.46 1.48 10.88
C LYS A 19 1.26 1.07 9.43
N LEU A 20 1.00 2.05 8.58
CA LEU A 20 0.85 1.85 7.15
C LEU A 20 2.20 1.44 6.54
N GLY A 21 2.19 0.41 5.72
CA GLY A 21 3.40 -0.13 5.10
C GLY A 21 3.13 -0.96 3.87
N GLY A 22 4.07 -1.81 3.57
CA GLY A 22 4.19 -2.57 2.35
C GLY A 22 5.40 -2.08 1.57
N ALA A 23 6.22 -3.01 1.05
CA ALA A 23 7.47 -2.63 0.39
C ALA A 23 7.26 -1.64 -0.77
N PRO A 24 6.30 -1.86 -1.69
CA PRO A 24 6.09 -0.90 -2.79
C PRO A 24 5.64 0.48 -2.30
N LEU A 25 4.80 0.52 -1.28
CA LEU A 25 4.36 1.79 -0.71
C LEU A 25 5.51 2.53 -0.03
N ASN A 26 6.38 1.82 0.66
CA ASN A 26 7.56 2.43 1.29
C ASN A 26 8.48 3.06 0.25
N VAL A 27 8.69 2.41 -0.89
CA VAL A 27 9.47 2.97 -2.00
C VAL A 27 8.79 4.23 -2.54
N ALA A 28 7.49 4.18 -2.79
CA ALA A 28 6.73 5.33 -3.30
C ALA A 28 6.80 6.52 -2.32
N ALA A 29 6.68 6.26 -1.02
CA ALA A 29 6.76 7.30 0.01
C ALA A 29 8.13 7.97 0.04
N HIS A 30 9.22 7.20 -0.07
CA HIS A 30 10.56 7.76 -0.15
C HIS A 30 10.76 8.64 -1.38
N LEU A 31 10.28 8.16 -2.54
CA LEU A 31 10.39 8.94 -3.78
C LEU A 31 9.58 10.23 -3.71
N ALA A 32 8.38 10.17 -3.14
CA ALA A 32 7.56 11.37 -2.94
C ALA A 32 8.25 12.39 -2.02
N LYS A 33 8.91 11.94 -0.95
CA LYS A 33 9.66 12.82 -0.04
C LYS A 33 10.84 13.48 -0.72
N LEU A 34 11.44 12.82 -1.71
CA LEU A 34 12.53 13.37 -2.50
C LEU A 34 12.06 14.33 -3.59
N GLY A 35 10.76 14.57 -3.70
CA GLY A 35 10.18 15.51 -4.66
C GLY A 35 9.78 14.91 -5.99
N PHE A 36 9.90 13.60 -6.15
CA PHE A 36 9.44 12.93 -7.37
C PHE A 36 7.92 12.76 -7.37
N LYS A 37 7.34 12.77 -8.56
CA LYS A 37 5.89 12.61 -8.76
C LYS A 37 5.59 11.26 -9.34
N GLY A 38 4.71 10.51 -8.68
CA GLY A 38 4.36 9.19 -9.13
C GLY A 38 3.09 8.67 -8.51
N SER A 39 2.81 7.44 -8.83
CA SER A 39 1.55 6.78 -8.52
C SER A 39 1.82 5.38 -7.99
N MET A 40 0.78 4.80 -7.42
CA MET A 40 0.81 3.42 -6.95
C MET A 40 -0.38 2.65 -7.49
N VAL A 41 -0.12 1.47 -8.02
CA VAL A 41 -1.13 0.50 -8.42
C VAL A 41 -1.28 -0.51 -7.29
N SER A 42 -2.42 -0.52 -6.66
CA SER A 42 -2.69 -1.40 -5.53
C SER A 42 -4.19 -1.55 -5.30
N SER A 43 -4.55 -2.15 -4.19
CA SER A 43 -5.95 -2.26 -3.78
C SER A 43 -6.05 -2.21 -2.26
N VAL A 44 -7.06 -1.51 -1.77
CA VAL A 44 -7.43 -1.46 -0.36
C VAL A 44 -8.90 -1.83 -0.20
N GLY A 45 -9.32 -2.18 0.99
CA GLY A 45 -10.71 -2.50 1.26
C GLY A 45 -11.58 -1.27 1.42
N ASP A 46 -12.89 -1.47 1.31
CA ASP A 46 -13.90 -0.48 1.66
C ASP A 46 -14.14 -0.56 3.17
N ASP A 47 -13.14 -0.18 3.93
CA ASP A 47 -13.11 -0.26 5.39
C ASP A 47 -12.31 0.88 6.00
N ASP A 48 -12.26 0.96 7.32
CA ASP A 48 -11.56 2.05 8.03
C ASP A 48 -10.08 2.09 7.70
N LEU A 49 -9.43 0.93 7.63
CA LEU A 49 -8.01 0.85 7.27
C LEU A 49 -7.77 1.34 5.84
N GLY A 50 -8.65 0.96 4.91
CA GLY A 50 -8.58 1.42 3.52
C GLY A 50 -8.73 2.93 3.40
N ASN A 51 -9.67 3.50 4.12
CA ASN A 51 -9.88 4.95 4.15
C ASN A 51 -8.66 5.68 4.74
N GLU A 52 -8.10 5.15 5.81
CA GLU A 52 -6.90 5.72 6.42
C GLU A 52 -5.70 5.62 5.47
N ALA A 53 -5.55 4.50 4.77
CA ALA A 53 -4.47 4.32 3.80
C ALA A 53 -4.54 5.36 2.69
N ILE A 54 -5.70 5.54 2.07
CA ILE A 54 -5.87 6.52 0.99
C ILE A 54 -5.60 7.93 1.48
N THR A 55 -6.11 8.30 2.64
CA THR A 55 -5.87 9.62 3.23
C THR A 55 -4.38 9.86 3.46
N SER A 56 -3.68 8.89 4.02
CA SER A 56 -2.24 8.98 4.28
C SER A 56 -1.42 9.06 3.00
N ILE A 57 -1.78 8.27 2.00
CA ILE A 57 -1.09 8.23 0.69
C ILE A 57 -1.20 9.58 -0.02
N LYS A 58 -2.38 10.17 -0.03
CA LYS A 58 -2.59 11.51 -0.58
C LYS A 58 -1.77 12.57 0.16
N LYS A 59 -1.71 12.47 1.47
CA LYS A 59 -0.97 13.41 2.32
C LYS A 59 0.53 13.35 2.07
N ILE A 60 1.06 12.15 1.78
CA ILE A 60 2.48 11.95 1.44
C ILE A 60 2.80 12.59 0.09
N GLY A 61 1.83 12.71 -0.80
CA GLY A 61 2.02 13.25 -2.15
C GLY A 61 2.10 12.21 -3.25
N ILE A 62 1.57 11.02 -2.99
CA ILE A 62 1.47 9.94 -3.99
C ILE A 62 0.10 10.03 -4.65
N ASP A 63 0.05 9.93 -5.98
CA ASP A 63 -1.21 9.86 -6.71
C ASP A 63 -1.91 8.52 -6.41
N SER A 64 -3.11 8.60 -5.86
CA SER A 64 -3.91 7.44 -5.46
C SER A 64 -4.93 6.98 -6.51
N SER A 65 -4.95 7.59 -7.69
CA SER A 65 -5.97 7.33 -8.70
C SER A 65 -5.95 5.89 -9.25
N LEU A 66 -4.83 5.19 -9.13
CA LEU A 66 -4.66 3.81 -9.57
C LEU A 66 -4.80 2.79 -8.44
N ILE A 67 -5.22 3.23 -7.25
CA ILE A 67 -5.52 2.34 -6.14
C ILE A 67 -7.01 2.01 -6.18
N SER A 68 -7.31 0.72 -6.29
CA SER A 68 -8.69 0.23 -6.35
C SER A 68 -9.27 0.03 -4.97
N ILE A 69 -10.58 0.18 -4.86
CA ILE A 69 -11.34 -0.18 -3.66
C ILE A 69 -11.94 -1.56 -3.88
N SER A 70 -11.59 -2.50 -3.03
CA SER A 70 -11.99 -3.90 -3.12
C SER A 70 -13.13 -4.21 -2.15
N SER A 71 -13.89 -5.26 -2.44
CA SER A 71 -14.82 -5.86 -1.48
C SER A 71 -14.10 -6.69 -0.41
N LYS A 72 -12.82 -6.98 -0.61
CA LYS A 72 -11.98 -7.68 0.36
C LYS A 72 -11.45 -6.71 1.41
N GLU A 73 -11.05 -7.23 2.56
CA GLU A 73 -10.45 -6.42 3.61
C GLU A 73 -9.12 -5.83 3.18
N THR A 74 -8.81 -4.64 3.69
CA THR A 74 -7.47 -4.07 3.56
C THR A 74 -6.44 -5.02 4.18
N GLY A 75 -5.29 -5.17 3.53
CA GLY A 75 -4.22 -6.03 4.01
C GLY A 75 -3.72 -5.58 5.38
N ARG A 76 -3.47 -6.55 6.26
CA ARG A 76 -2.85 -6.29 7.56
C ARG A 76 -1.96 -7.45 7.97
N ALA A 77 -0.92 -7.13 8.71
CA ALA A 77 -0.06 -8.08 9.38
C ALA A 77 -0.20 -7.85 10.89
N ASP A 78 -0.80 -8.81 11.57
CA ASP A 78 -0.88 -8.79 13.03
C ASP A 78 0.45 -9.30 13.58
N ILE A 79 1.14 -8.48 14.36
CA ILE A 79 2.48 -8.77 14.87
C ILE A 79 2.37 -9.13 16.34
N THR A 80 2.93 -10.29 16.70
CA THR A 80 3.03 -10.75 18.06
C THR A 80 4.51 -10.94 18.42
N LEU A 81 4.93 -10.38 19.55
CA LEU A 81 6.29 -10.56 20.06
C LEU A 81 6.28 -11.67 21.09
N LYS A 82 7.16 -12.66 20.91
CA LYS A 82 7.34 -13.78 21.84
C LYS A 82 8.83 -14.05 21.99
N ASP A 83 9.34 -13.90 23.22
CA ASP A 83 10.75 -14.15 23.55
C ASP A 83 11.74 -13.41 22.64
N GLY A 84 11.40 -12.16 22.26
CA GLY A 84 12.21 -11.34 21.40
C GLY A 84 12.04 -11.59 19.91
N ASP A 85 11.30 -12.62 19.52
CA ASP A 85 10.98 -12.92 18.14
C ASP A 85 9.62 -12.36 17.74
N ALA A 86 9.51 -11.93 16.48
CA ALA A 86 8.25 -11.41 15.93
C ALA A 86 7.58 -12.46 15.06
N ASP A 87 6.32 -12.76 15.37
CA ASP A 87 5.45 -13.57 14.53
C ASP A 87 4.48 -12.65 13.78
N TYR A 88 4.33 -12.90 12.47
CA TYR A 88 3.45 -12.14 11.59
C TYR A 88 2.30 -13.01 11.12
N ILE A 89 1.07 -12.54 11.34
CA ILE A 89 -0.13 -13.22 10.83
C ILE A 89 -0.82 -12.27 9.86
N PHE A 90 -0.82 -12.64 8.57
CA PHE A 90 -1.48 -11.89 7.52
C PHE A 90 -2.93 -12.35 7.37
N ASN A 91 -3.85 -11.41 7.12
CA ASN A 91 -5.21 -11.77 6.74
C ASN A 91 -5.19 -12.41 5.35
N ASP A 92 -5.96 -13.49 5.19
CA ASP A 92 -6.05 -14.23 3.93
C ASP A 92 -6.94 -13.50 2.92
N ASP A 93 -6.63 -13.66 1.63
CA ASP A 93 -7.43 -13.16 0.51
C ASP A 93 -7.86 -11.70 0.73
N SER A 94 -6.89 -10.87 1.05
CA SER A 94 -7.11 -9.46 1.29
C SER A 94 -7.13 -8.65 -0.01
N ALA A 95 -7.37 -7.34 0.12
CA ALA A 95 -7.50 -6.45 -1.04
C ALA A 95 -6.26 -6.49 -1.94
N TRP A 96 -5.04 -6.47 -1.37
CA TRP A 96 -3.82 -6.46 -2.19
C TRP A 96 -3.53 -7.80 -2.89
N ASP A 97 -4.14 -8.90 -2.44
CA ASP A 97 -4.11 -10.19 -3.15
C ASP A 97 -4.98 -10.15 -4.42
N ASN A 98 -5.83 -9.15 -4.54
CA ASN A 98 -6.83 -9.02 -5.59
C ASN A 98 -6.72 -7.68 -6.32
N ILE A 99 -5.52 -7.29 -6.68
CA ILE A 99 -5.29 -6.03 -7.41
C ILE A 99 -5.80 -6.19 -8.85
N PRO A 100 -6.82 -5.42 -9.26
CA PRO A 100 -7.31 -5.52 -10.63
C PRO A 100 -6.34 -4.88 -11.60
N LYS A 101 -6.38 -5.34 -12.85
CA LYS A 101 -5.60 -4.74 -13.93
C LYS A 101 -6.04 -3.28 -14.12
N PRO A 102 -5.11 -2.31 -14.03
CA PRO A 102 -5.48 -0.90 -14.24
C PRO A 102 -5.96 -0.66 -15.67
N LYS A 103 -7.00 0.16 -15.80
CA LYS A 103 -7.59 0.48 -17.12
C LYS A 103 -6.77 1.53 -17.85
N ASN A 104 -6.25 2.51 -17.12
CA ASN A 104 -5.53 3.64 -17.72
C ASN A 104 -4.18 3.81 -17.03
N LEU A 105 -3.14 3.23 -17.63
CA LEU A 105 -1.78 3.45 -17.16
C LEU A 105 -1.19 4.71 -17.81
N PRO A 106 -0.31 5.43 -17.10
CA PRO A 106 0.41 6.55 -17.70
C PRO A 106 1.27 6.06 -18.87
N LYS A 107 1.34 6.89 -19.92
CA LYS A 107 2.08 6.53 -21.15
C LYS A 107 3.59 6.57 -20.96
N HIS A 108 4.07 7.44 -20.07
CA HIS A 108 5.51 7.64 -19.85
C HIS A 108 5.77 7.57 -18.35
N VAL A 109 6.59 6.62 -17.95
CA VAL A 109 7.00 6.40 -16.56
C VAL A 109 8.51 6.21 -16.54
N GLY A 110 9.20 6.95 -15.66
CA GLY A 110 10.66 6.86 -15.54
C GLY A 110 11.13 5.54 -14.94
N VAL A 111 10.46 5.09 -13.86
CA VAL A 111 10.84 3.86 -13.14
C VAL A 111 9.56 3.11 -12.74
N ILE A 112 9.60 1.80 -12.87
CA ILE A 112 8.56 0.91 -12.35
C ILE A 112 9.19 0.03 -11.28
N TYR A 113 8.60 0.05 -10.08
CA TYR A 113 8.97 -0.82 -8.98
C TYR A 113 7.82 -1.75 -8.64
N PHE A 114 8.11 -3.02 -8.48
CA PHE A 114 7.14 -4.00 -8.04
C PHE A 114 7.78 -4.99 -7.06
N GLY A 115 6.99 -5.46 -6.11
CA GLY A 115 7.49 -6.38 -5.10
C GLY A 115 6.42 -7.35 -4.63
#